data_87ae8edfa07da66262eb448097326118
#
_entry.id   87ae8edfa07da66262eb448097326118
#
_cell.length_a   1.000
_cell.length_b   1.000
_cell.length_c   1.000
_cell.angle_alpha   90.00
_cell.angle_beta   90.00
_cell.angle_gamma   90.00
#
_symmetry.space_group_name_H-M   'P 1'
#
loop_
_entity.id
_entity.type
_entity.pdbx_description
1 polymer ?
#
loop_
_entity_poly.entity_id
_entity_poly.type
_entity_poly.pdbx_seq_one_letter_code
_entity_poly.pdbx_strand_id
1 'polypeptide(L)'
;MTYKSDIEIAQSVPMKHISEIAASAGIDAKYVEQYGSYKAKIDLSLLNDRKDEPDGKLILVTAITPTPAGEGKTTTTIGLADSLKKIGKKVTVALREPSLGPVFGIKGGAAGGGYAQVVPMEDINLHFTGDFHAIGAANNLLAAMLDNHIQQGNALGIDVRRITWKRCVDMNDRQLRNIVDGLGGKANGTPREDGFDITVASEVMAVLCLASSLTDLKERLSRIIVAYTYDGKPVTCADLKAQGAMTALLKDALKPNLVQTLEGTPAFVHGGPFANIAHGCNSVIATRTALKMGDYTVTEAGFGADLGAEKFLDIKCRYAGLTPAAVVVVATIRALKMHGGLPKTELATPDLDALKKGLPNLLRHVSNITNVYKLPAVVAVNKFPTDTDEEVEQVIRECRKLGVNTVLSDVWAKGSEGGIELAEEVVRLCEKPNDFTFSYELSGSIEEKIEAIVKKIYGGDGVDFLPAAKKQIATLTELGFSELPVCVAKTQYSFSDAPTKLGAPEHFRITVKNVKVSAGAGFIVVLTGDIMTMPGLPKVPAAEKIDVDENGKISGLF
;
A
#
# COMPACT_ATOMS: atom_id res chain seq x y z
N MET A 1 7.98 22.50 -25.90
CA MET A 1 7.04 21.43 -26.24
C MET A 1 6.11 21.27 -25.04
N THR A 2 4.80 21.37 -25.25
CA THR A 2 3.82 21.11 -24.20
C THR A 2 3.71 19.59 -24.08
N TYR A 3 4.09 19.01 -22.95
CA TYR A 3 3.90 17.58 -22.72
C TYR A 3 2.40 17.31 -22.55
N LYS A 4 1.91 16.19 -23.10
CA LYS A 4 0.55 15.72 -22.85
C LYS A 4 0.40 15.36 -21.36
N SER A 5 -0.78 15.60 -20.80
CA SER A 5 -1.12 15.12 -19.47
C SER A 5 -1.23 13.58 -19.43
N ASP A 6 -1.18 12.99 -18.25
CA ASP A 6 -1.25 11.54 -18.10
C ASP A 6 -2.54 10.96 -18.68
N ILE A 7 -3.68 11.63 -18.48
CA ILE A 7 -4.94 11.18 -19.08
C ILE A 7 -4.96 11.32 -20.61
N GLU A 8 -4.37 12.37 -21.17
CA GLU A 8 -4.27 12.53 -22.63
C GLU A 8 -3.39 11.45 -23.26
N ILE A 9 -2.32 11.04 -22.56
CA ILE A 9 -1.47 9.91 -22.99
C ILE A 9 -2.29 8.61 -22.94
N ALA A 10 -2.95 8.33 -21.83
CA ALA A 10 -3.76 7.13 -21.64
C ALA A 10 -4.86 7.01 -22.71
N GLN A 11 -5.57 8.10 -23.00
CA GLN A 11 -6.63 8.15 -24.01
C GLN A 11 -6.12 8.07 -25.45
N SER A 12 -4.82 8.34 -25.70
CA SER A 12 -4.24 8.31 -27.04
C SER A 12 -3.73 6.95 -27.49
N VAL A 13 -3.60 5.98 -26.58
CA VAL A 13 -3.05 4.64 -26.87
C VAL A 13 -4.20 3.64 -27.03
N PRO A 14 -4.26 2.89 -28.14
CA PRO A 14 -5.25 1.84 -28.32
C PRO A 14 -5.00 0.67 -27.36
N MET A 15 -6.03 0.31 -26.59
CA MET A 15 -5.98 -0.83 -25.68
C MET A 15 -6.29 -2.15 -26.42
N LYS A 16 -5.62 -3.23 -26.04
CA LYS A 16 -5.98 -4.59 -26.46
C LYS A 16 -7.21 -5.05 -25.71
N HIS A 17 -8.00 -5.93 -26.30
CA HIS A 17 -9.11 -6.56 -25.59
C HIS A 17 -8.60 -7.40 -24.42
N ILE A 18 -9.31 -7.41 -23.31
CA ILE A 18 -8.83 -8.05 -22.06
C ILE A 18 -8.61 -9.56 -22.22
N SER A 19 -9.34 -10.23 -23.13
CA SER A 19 -9.12 -11.64 -23.44
C SER A 19 -7.76 -11.89 -24.11
N GLU A 20 -7.26 -10.95 -24.90
CA GLU A 20 -5.92 -11.04 -25.51
C GLU A 20 -4.83 -10.88 -24.45
N ILE A 21 -5.05 -9.96 -23.49
CA ILE A 21 -4.16 -9.76 -22.34
C ILE A 21 -4.12 -11.02 -21.47
N ALA A 22 -5.28 -11.60 -21.15
CA ALA A 22 -5.37 -12.84 -20.40
C ALA A 22 -4.63 -13.99 -21.11
N ALA A 23 -4.88 -14.16 -22.40
CA ALA A 23 -4.19 -15.16 -23.20
C ALA A 23 -2.66 -14.96 -23.24
N SER A 24 -2.20 -13.70 -23.35
CA SER A 24 -0.76 -13.37 -23.33
C SER A 24 -0.11 -13.69 -21.98
N ALA A 25 -0.87 -13.63 -20.88
CA ALA A 25 -0.43 -14.07 -19.56
C ALA A 25 -0.48 -15.59 -19.38
N GLY A 26 -1.10 -16.34 -20.31
CA GLY A 26 -1.34 -17.78 -20.20
C GLY A 26 -2.52 -18.12 -19.28
N ILE A 27 -3.48 -17.22 -19.15
CA ILE A 27 -4.72 -17.44 -18.40
C ILE A 27 -5.78 -17.98 -19.36
N ASP A 28 -6.28 -19.18 -19.08
CA ASP A 28 -7.37 -19.79 -19.82
C ASP A 28 -8.68 -19.00 -19.67
N ALA A 29 -9.44 -18.87 -20.74
CA ALA A 29 -10.70 -18.12 -20.77
C ALA A 29 -11.72 -18.55 -19.68
N LYS A 30 -11.68 -19.79 -19.23
CA LYS A 30 -12.56 -20.30 -18.16
C LYS A 30 -12.37 -19.60 -16.80
N TYR A 31 -11.20 -18.95 -16.59
CA TYR A 31 -10.92 -18.20 -15.37
C TYR A 31 -11.17 -16.69 -15.49
N VAL A 32 -11.60 -16.22 -16.68
CA VAL A 32 -11.73 -14.80 -17.01
C VAL A 32 -13.18 -14.36 -16.95
N GLU A 33 -13.52 -13.55 -15.97
CA GLU A 33 -14.82 -12.88 -15.88
C GLU A 33 -14.69 -11.45 -16.41
N GLN A 34 -15.14 -11.19 -17.62
CA GLN A 34 -15.01 -9.90 -18.27
C GLN A 34 -15.90 -8.83 -17.64
N TYR A 35 -15.32 -7.68 -17.34
CA TYR A 35 -15.99 -6.45 -16.90
C TYR A 35 -15.86 -5.39 -18.00
N GLY A 36 -16.55 -5.60 -19.13
CA GLY A 36 -16.36 -4.83 -20.35
C GLY A 36 -15.16 -5.32 -21.17
N SER A 37 -14.69 -4.47 -22.10
CA SER A 37 -13.67 -4.87 -23.09
C SER A 37 -12.23 -4.86 -22.55
N TYR A 38 -11.93 -4.12 -21.47
CA TYR A 38 -10.57 -3.79 -21.09
C TYR A 38 -10.20 -4.17 -19.64
N LYS A 39 -11.11 -4.77 -18.91
CA LYS A 39 -10.88 -5.24 -17.54
C LYS A 39 -11.60 -6.55 -17.28
N ALA A 40 -11.06 -7.36 -16.39
CA ALA A 40 -11.64 -8.63 -15.99
C ALA A 40 -11.33 -8.96 -14.54
N LYS A 41 -12.13 -9.80 -13.91
CA LYS A 41 -11.76 -10.50 -12.69
C LYS A 41 -11.25 -11.90 -13.02
N ILE A 42 -10.29 -12.37 -12.23
CA ILE A 42 -9.70 -13.70 -12.39
C ILE A 42 -10.25 -14.62 -11.29
N ASP A 43 -10.82 -15.73 -11.70
CA ASP A 43 -11.38 -16.71 -10.79
C ASP A 43 -10.32 -17.34 -9.89
N LEU A 44 -10.64 -17.51 -8.61
CA LEU A 44 -9.72 -18.02 -7.59
C LEU A 44 -9.31 -19.49 -7.81
N SER A 45 -10.08 -20.26 -8.57
CA SER A 45 -9.74 -21.64 -8.91
C SER A 45 -8.44 -21.74 -9.72
N LEU A 46 -8.06 -20.68 -10.44
CA LEU A 46 -6.76 -20.60 -11.13
C LEU A 46 -5.59 -20.91 -10.18
N LEU A 47 -5.59 -20.33 -8.99
CA LEU A 47 -4.51 -20.57 -8.00
C LEU A 47 -4.51 -22.00 -7.48
N ASN A 48 -5.68 -22.61 -7.31
CA ASN A 48 -5.79 -24.01 -6.89
C ASN A 48 -5.30 -24.96 -7.99
N ASP A 49 -5.69 -24.70 -9.24
CA ASP A 49 -5.32 -25.54 -10.38
C ASP A 49 -3.81 -25.46 -10.71
N ARG A 50 -3.19 -24.33 -10.39
CA ARG A 50 -1.74 -24.09 -10.62
C ARG A 50 -0.88 -24.09 -9.36
N LYS A 51 -1.38 -24.62 -8.23
CA LYS A 51 -0.68 -24.59 -6.94
C LYS A 51 0.72 -25.24 -6.99
N ASP A 52 0.87 -26.31 -7.77
CA ASP A 52 2.10 -27.08 -7.89
C ASP A 52 3.06 -26.53 -8.95
N GLU A 53 2.67 -25.52 -9.74
CA GLU A 53 3.56 -24.83 -10.68
C GLU A 53 4.53 -23.90 -9.90
N PRO A 54 5.78 -23.74 -10.36
CA PRO A 54 6.73 -22.84 -9.72
C PRO A 54 6.26 -21.40 -9.79
N ASP A 55 6.58 -20.62 -8.76
CA ASP A 55 6.37 -19.18 -8.74
C ASP A 55 7.48 -18.47 -9.53
N GLY A 56 7.13 -17.39 -10.22
CA GLY A 56 8.09 -16.48 -10.82
C GLY A 56 8.90 -15.69 -9.77
N LYS A 57 9.86 -14.90 -10.23
CA LYS A 57 10.70 -14.04 -9.39
C LYS A 57 9.93 -12.79 -8.95
N LEU A 58 9.78 -12.59 -7.64
CA LEU A 58 9.12 -11.42 -7.06
C LEU A 58 10.11 -10.25 -6.97
N ILE A 59 9.77 -9.13 -7.59
CA ILE A 59 10.55 -7.88 -7.55
C ILE A 59 9.74 -6.85 -6.80
N LEU A 60 10.29 -6.34 -5.69
CA LEU A 60 9.68 -5.28 -4.91
C LEU A 60 10.25 -3.92 -5.32
N VAL A 61 9.39 -3.01 -5.74
CA VAL A 61 9.74 -1.59 -5.94
C VAL A 61 9.32 -0.79 -4.73
N THR A 62 10.27 -0.09 -4.14
CA THR A 62 10.07 0.82 -3.02
C THR A 62 10.77 2.14 -3.29
N ALA A 63 10.84 3.06 -2.33
CA ALA A 63 11.51 4.33 -2.51
C ALA A 63 12.15 4.84 -1.22
N ILE A 64 12.90 5.93 -1.36
CA ILE A 64 13.33 6.78 -0.25
C ILE A 64 12.12 7.36 0.49
N THR A 65 12.34 8.00 1.63
CA THR A 65 11.31 8.74 2.36
C THR A 65 10.61 9.74 1.43
N PRO A 66 9.25 9.68 1.31
CA PRO A 66 8.53 10.49 0.33
C PRO A 66 8.62 11.98 0.61
N THR A 67 8.55 12.75 -0.48
CA THR A 67 8.46 14.20 -0.47
C THR A 67 7.17 14.67 -1.16
N PRO A 68 6.74 15.92 -0.99
CA PRO A 68 5.60 16.46 -1.72
C PRO A 68 5.77 16.49 -3.25
N ALA A 69 6.99 16.29 -3.76
CA ALA A 69 7.26 16.22 -5.19
C ALA A 69 6.95 14.83 -5.80
N GLY A 70 6.86 13.80 -4.95
CA GLY A 70 6.72 12.41 -5.38
C GLY A 70 8.04 11.80 -5.89
N GLU A 71 8.21 10.49 -5.78
CA GLU A 71 9.42 9.77 -6.20
C GLU A 71 9.21 8.94 -7.47
N GLY A 72 7.96 8.76 -7.92
CA GLY A 72 7.63 8.03 -9.13
C GLY A 72 7.71 6.50 -8.99
N LYS A 73 7.40 5.94 -7.81
CA LYS A 73 7.41 4.49 -7.58
C LYS A 73 6.54 3.71 -8.57
N THR A 74 5.27 4.06 -8.67
CA THR A 74 4.31 3.36 -9.53
C THR A 74 4.73 3.45 -11.00
N THR A 75 5.17 4.63 -11.44
CA THR A 75 5.74 4.85 -12.78
C THR A 75 6.95 3.94 -13.03
N THR A 76 7.88 3.87 -12.07
CA THR A 76 9.06 2.99 -12.16
C THR A 76 8.65 1.51 -12.15
N THR A 77 7.66 1.13 -11.34
CA THR A 77 7.15 -0.26 -11.27
C THR A 77 6.60 -0.72 -12.62
N ILE A 78 5.76 0.11 -13.24
CA ILE A 78 5.14 -0.19 -14.54
C ILE A 78 6.18 -0.15 -15.64
N GLY A 79 7.00 0.91 -15.69
CA GLY A 79 8.05 1.05 -16.70
C GLY A 79 9.10 -0.07 -16.64
N LEU A 80 9.49 -0.52 -15.43
CA LEU A 80 10.35 -1.68 -15.25
C LEU A 80 9.70 -2.96 -15.80
N ALA A 81 8.43 -3.18 -15.56
CA ALA A 81 7.72 -4.35 -16.09
C ALA A 81 7.67 -4.34 -17.61
N ASP A 82 7.34 -3.18 -18.21
CA ASP A 82 7.36 -3.04 -19.67
C ASP A 82 8.77 -3.20 -20.25
N SER A 83 9.80 -2.72 -19.55
CA SER A 83 11.21 -2.90 -19.94
C SER A 83 11.66 -4.36 -19.85
N LEU A 84 11.26 -5.09 -18.79
CA LEU A 84 11.51 -6.53 -18.68
C LEU A 84 10.85 -7.30 -19.83
N LYS A 85 9.62 -6.95 -20.20
CA LYS A 85 8.94 -7.52 -21.36
C LYS A 85 9.68 -7.18 -22.66
N LYS A 86 10.16 -5.95 -22.81
CA LYS A 86 10.93 -5.48 -23.97
C LYS A 86 12.20 -6.30 -24.19
N ILE A 87 12.89 -6.70 -23.13
CA ILE A 87 14.07 -7.59 -23.20
C ILE A 87 13.69 -9.08 -23.26
N GLY A 88 12.43 -9.39 -23.57
CA GLY A 88 11.96 -10.76 -23.86
C GLY A 88 11.59 -11.60 -22.63
N LYS A 89 11.37 -11.00 -21.46
CA LYS A 89 10.93 -11.74 -20.27
C LYS A 89 9.40 -11.84 -20.21
N LYS A 90 8.88 -12.94 -19.66
CA LYS A 90 7.46 -13.10 -19.35
C LYS A 90 7.17 -12.42 -18.01
N VAL A 91 6.45 -11.32 -18.05
CA VAL A 91 6.30 -10.41 -16.91
C VAL A 91 4.83 -10.13 -16.58
N THR A 92 4.54 -10.00 -15.30
CA THR A 92 3.29 -9.50 -14.76
C THR A 92 3.53 -8.38 -13.76
N VAL A 93 2.52 -7.55 -13.54
CA VAL A 93 2.55 -6.47 -12.53
C VAL A 93 1.47 -6.72 -11.49
N ALA A 94 1.74 -6.43 -10.22
CA ALA A 94 0.75 -6.44 -9.15
C ALA A 94 0.75 -5.10 -8.41
N LEU A 95 -0.36 -4.36 -8.47
CA LEU A 95 -0.51 -2.99 -7.97
C LEU A 95 -1.67 -2.85 -7.01
N ARG A 96 -1.67 -1.76 -6.25
CA ARG A 96 -2.82 -1.35 -5.45
C ARG A 96 -3.86 -0.66 -6.31
N GLU A 97 -5.12 -0.84 -5.94
CA GLU A 97 -6.24 -0.08 -6.46
C GLU A 97 -6.29 1.31 -5.77
N PRO A 98 -6.48 2.41 -6.52
CA PRO A 98 -6.57 3.75 -5.93
C PRO A 98 -7.90 3.99 -5.23
N SER A 99 -7.88 4.78 -4.14
CA SER A 99 -9.05 5.24 -3.41
C SER A 99 -9.56 6.57 -3.97
N LEU A 100 -10.87 6.75 -4.02
CA LEU A 100 -11.53 7.97 -4.53
C LEU A 100 -11.11 9.22 -3.73
N GLY A 101 -10.96 9.10 -2.41
CA GLY A 101 -10.58 10.24 -1.58
C GLY A 101 -9.29 10.91 -2.04
N PRO A 102 -8.15 10.22 -2.17
CA PRO A 102 -6.92 10.74 -2.76
C PRO A 102 -7.09 11.24 -4.20
N VAL A 103 -7.84 10.54 -5.04
CA VAL A 103 -8.07 10.92 -6.45
C VAL A 103 -8.75 12.28 -6.57
N PHE A 104 -9.80 12.50 -5.80
CA PHE A 104 -10.52 13.79 -5.76
C PHE A 104 -9.86 14.83 -4.82
N GLY A 105 -8.86 14.43 -4.04
CA GLY A 105 -8.13 15.30 -3.10
C GLY A 105 -6.91 16.00 -3.71
N ILE A 106 -5.72 15.50 -3.37
CA ILE A 106 -4.44 16.15 -3.71
C ILE A 106 -3.66 15.38 -4.77
N LYS A 107 -3.78 14.04 -4.78
CA LYS A 107 -2.92 13.17 -5.59
C LYS A 107 -3.67 12.56 -6.74
N GLY A 108 -2.95 12.47 -7.84
CA GLY A 108 -3.22 11.54 -8.90
C GLY A 108 -3.41 10.11 -8.40
N GLY A 109 -4.16 9.33 -9.16
CA GLY A 109 -4.41 7.94 -8.91
C GLY A 109 -3.13 7.09 -8.95
N ALA A 110 -3.23 5.83 -8.56
CA ALA A 110 -2.13 4.87 -8.56
C ALA A 110 -1.90 4.21 -9.94
N ALA A 111 -2.23 4.88 -11.04
CA ALA A 111 -2.13 4.32 -12.39
C ALA A 111 -0.75 4.50 -13.07
N GLY A 112 0.22 5.11 -12.40
CA GLY A 112 1.50 5.49 -13.00
C GLY A 112 1.47 6.90 -13.59
N GLY A 113 2.37 7.22 -14.51
CA GLY A 113 2.43 8.52 -15.19
C GLY A 113 3.29 8.50 -16.45
N GLY A 114 3.10 9.50 -17.32
CA GLY A 114 3.76 9.56 -18.61
C GLY A 114 3.45 8.34 -19.46
N TYR A 115 4.47 7.76 -20.05
CA TYR A 115 4.35 6.54 -20.88
C TYR A 115 4.42 5.24 -20.08
N ALA A 116 4.51 5.30 -18.75
CA ALA A 116 4.48 4.13 -17.87
C ALA A 116 3.20 4.15 -17.00
N GLN A 117 2.09 3.71 -17.57
CA GLN A 117 0.76 3.69 -16.95
C GLN A 117 0.07 2.35 -17.13
N VAL A 118 -0.86 2.03 -16.21
CA VAL A 118 -1.88 0.99 -16.40
C VAL A 118 -3.18 1.61 -16.92
N VAL A 119 -3.85 0.90 -17.81
CA VAL A 119 -5.09 1.33 -18.46
C VAL A 119 -6.15 0.21 -18.39
N PRO A 120 -7.46 0.55 -18.37
CA PRO A 120 -8.09 1.88 -18.54
C PRO A 120 -7.93 2.77 -17.30
N MET A 121 -7.22 3.89 -17.44
CA MET A 121 -6.87 4.77 -16.33
C MET A 121 -8.11 5.37 -15.63
N GLU A 122 -9.12 5.77 -16.41
CA GLU A 122 -10.36 6.38 -15.90
C GLU A 122 -11.10 5.39 -14.99
N ASP A 123 -11.34 4.17 -15.47
CA ASP A 123 -12.03 3.14 -14.70
C ASP A 123 -11.30 2.79 -13.42
N ILE A 124 -9.97 2.63 -13.50
CA ILE A 124 -9.13 2.28 -12.34
C ILE A 124 -9.21 3.36 -11.26
N ASN A 125 -9.23 4.64 -11.63
CA ASN A 125 -9.23 5.76 -10.69
C ASN A 125 -10.62 6.16 -10.20
N LEU A 126 -11.69 5.73 -10.84
CA LEU A 126 -13.08 6.08 -10.49
C LEU A 126 -13.84 4.84 -9.99
N HIS A 127 -14.72 4.29 -10.80
CA HIS A 127 -15.45 3.07 -10.47
C HIS A 127 -14.86 1.89 -11.26
N PHE A 128 -13.98 1.14 -10.62
CA PHE A 128 -13.22 0.08 -11.28
C PHE A 128 -14.10 -1.17 -11.53
N THR A 129 -14.22 -2.03 -10.52
CA THR A 129 -15.02 -3.27 -10.57
C THR A 129 -15.94 -3.41 -9.36
N GLY A 130 -15.94 -2.43 -8.47
CA GLY A 130 -16.82 -2.37 -7.30
C GLY A 130 -16.20 -2.92 -6.01
N ASP A 131 -14.91 -3.22 -5.97
CA ASP A 131 -14.26 -3.82 -4.80
C ASP A 131 -14.34 -2.90 -3.57
N PHE A 132 -14.05 -1.62 -3.72
CA PHE A 132 -14.11 -0.67 -2.61
C PHE A 132 -15.54 -0.44 -2.14
N HIS A 133 -16.51 -0.46 -3.05
CA HIS A 133 -17.92 -0.41 -2.68
C HIS A 133 -18.35 -1.63 -1.87
N ALA A 134 -17.93 -2.83 -2.27
CA ALA A 134 -18.19 -4.06 -1.54
C ALA A 134 -17.55 -4.05 -0.13
N ILE A 135 -16.32 -3.54 -0.01
CA ILE A 135 -15.63 -3.38 1.27
C ILE A 135 -16.39 -2.40 2.17
N GLY A 136 -16.80 -1.25 1.63
CA GLY A 136 -17.60 -0.27 2.36
C GLY A 136 -18.93 -0.85 2.83
N ALA A 137 -19.64 -1.58 1.96
CA ALA A 137 -20.88 -2.23 2.28
C ALA A 137 -20.73 -3.28 3.39
N ALA A 138 -19.69 -4.13 3.32
CA ALA A 138 -19.41 -5.13 4.35
C ALA A 138 -19.04 -4.51 5.70
N ASN A 139 -18.20 -3.46 5.69
CA ASN A 139 -17.83 -2.73 6.89
C ASN A 139 -19.04 -2.07 7.57
N ASN A 140 -19.90 -1.45 6.78
CA ASN A 140 -21.07 -0.73 7.29
C ASN A 140 -22.20 -1.69 7.71
N LEU A 141 -22.30 -2.88 7.09
CA LEU A 141 -23.17 -3.94 7.55
C LEU A 141 -22.79 -4.36 8.98
N LEU A 142 -21.52 -4.58 9.25
CA LEU A 142 -21.05 -4.93 10.60
C LEU A 142 -21.37 -3.84 11.62
N ALA A 143 -21.18 -2.57 11.27
CA ALA A 143 -21.55 -1.43 12.12
C ALA A 143 -23.06 -1.40 12.39
N ALA A 144 -23.88 -1.60 11.37
CA ALA A 144 -25.33 -1.63 11.51
C ALA A 144 -25.81 -2.81 12.39
N MET A 145 -25.20 -4.00 12.24
CA MET A 145 -25.52 -5.17 13.06
C MET A 145 -25.11 -4.97 14.52
N LEU A 146 -23.99 -4.29 14.78
CA LEU A 146 -23.55 -3.91 16.14
C LEU A 146 -24.59 -3.00 16.81
N ASP A 147 -24.96 -1.90 16.16
CA ASP A 147 -25.94 -0.95 16.72
C ASP A 147 -27.32 -1.57 16.85
N ASN A 148 -27.74 -2.42 15.89
CA ASN A 148 -28.98 -3.17 16.00
C ASN A 148 -28.99 -4.15 17.18
N HIS A 149 -27.86 -4.84 17.44
CA HIS A 149 -27.74 -5.73 18.61
C HIS A 149 -27.96 -4.97 19.92
N ILE A 150 -27.37 -3.77 20.04
CA ILE A 150 -27.57 -2.90 21.22
C ILE A 150 -29.03 -2.46 21.32
N GLN A 151 -29.64 -2.02 20.22
CA GLN A 151 -31.05 -1.59 20.16
C GLN A 151 -32.03 -2.70 20.53
N GLN A 152 -31.75 -3.94 20.18
CA GLN A 152 -32.63 -5.10 20.41
C GLN A 152 -32.38 -5.80 21.75
N GLY A 153 -31.78 -5.10 22.71
CA GLY A 153 -31.66 -5.56 24.10
C GLY A 153 -30.26 -5.93 24.56
N ASN A 154 -29.24 -5.78 23.72
CA ASN A 154 -27.83 -5.89 24.08
C ASN A 154 -27.48 -7.17 24.88
N ALA A 155 -27.91 -8.33 24.39
CA ALA A 155 -27.73 -9.61 25.08
C ALA A 155 -26.25 -9.97 25.34
N LEU A 156 -25.31 -9.44 24.55
CA LEU A 156 -23.87 -9.60 24.76
C LEU A 156 -23.29 -8.68 25.85
N GLY A 157 -24.06 -7.73 26.37
CA GLY A 157 -23.61 -6.79 27.40
C GLY A 157 -22.51 -5.83 26.90
N ILE A 158 -22.65 -5.35 25.67
CA ILE A 158 -21.70 -4.40 25.07
C ILE A 158 -21.74 -3.07 25.81
N ASP A 159 -20.56 -2.58 26.26
CA ASP A 159 -20.42 -1.22 26.78
C ASP A 159 -20.39 -0.24 25.59
N VAL A 160 -21.43 0.56 25.44
CA VAL A 160 -21.57 1.53 24.35
C VAL A 160 -20.46 2.59 24.29
N ARG A 161 -19.71 2.76 25.39
CA ARG A 161 -18.54 3.65 25.46
C ARG A 161 -17.24 2.98 25.01
N ARG A 162 -17.29 1.67 24.72
CA ARG A 162 -16.13 0.85 24.34
C ARG A 162 -16.32 0.18 23.00
N ILE A 163 -17.08 0.79 22.11
CA ILE A 163 -17.21 0.42 20.71
C ILE A 163 -15.94 0.90 19.99
N THR A 164 -15.29 0.01 19.27
CA THR A 164 -14.05 0.27 18.52
C THR A 164 -14.26 0.29 17.00
N TRP A 165 -15.42 -0.18 16.55
CA TRP A 165 -15.77 -0.27 15.15
C TRP A 165 -16.42 1.02 14.65
N LYS A 166 -15.91 1.54 13.53
CA LYS A 166 -16.45 2.72 12.86
C LYS A 166 -17.07 2.34 11.52
N ARG A 167 -17.93 3.20 11.00
CA ARG A 167 -18.38 3.17 9.62
C ARG A 167 -17.24 3.59 8.69
N CYS A 168 -17.38 3.36 7.37
CA CYS A 168 -16.43 3.88 6.41
C CYS A 168 -17.11 4.44 5.16
N VAL A 169 -16.40 5.33 4.48
CA VAL A 169 -16.75 5.90 3.18
C VAL A 169 -15.47 6.15 2.38
N ASP A 170 -15.48 5.88 1.08
CA ASP A 170 -14.29 6.08 0.25
C ASP A 170 -14.22 7.52 -0.30
N MET A 171 -14.12 8.48 0.61
CA MET A 171 -13.99 9.90 0.29
C MET A 171 -13.22 10.62 1.41
N ASN A 172 -12.50 11.70 1.06
CA ASN A 172 -11.86 12.58 2.04
C ASN A 172 -12.89 13.54 2.62
N ASP A 173 -13.38 13.25 3.83
CA ASP A 173 -14.38 14.07 4.50
C ASP A 173 -14.06 14.30 5.99
N ARG A 174 -13.40 15.42 6.30
CA ARG A 174 -13.03 15.76 7.68
C ARG A 174 -14.22 15.97 8.60
N GLN A 175 -15.41 16.26 8.07
CA GLN A 175 -16.62 16.48 8.85
C GLN A 175 -17.09 15.18 9.53
N LEU A 176 -16.75 14.02 8.96
CA LEU A 176 -17.14 12.71 9.46
C LEU A 176 -16.15 12.10 10.48
N ARG A 177 -15.06 12.77 10.84
CA ARG A 177 -14.07 12.23 11.79
C ARG A 177 -14.64 11.90 13.14
N ASN A 178 -15.47 12.80 13.67
CA ASN A 178 -16.17 12.64 14.92
C ASN A 178 -17.60 13.13 14.74
N ILE A 179 -18.57 12.26 15.00
CA ILE A 179 -20.00 12.55 14.88
C ILE A 179 -20.73 12.05 16.13
N VAL A 180 -21.97 12.42 16.28
CA VAL A 180 -22.90 11.76 17.18
C VAL A 180 -23.97 11.08 16.33
N ASP A 181 -24.11 9.78 16.46
CA ASP A 181 -25.16 9.00 15.81
C ASP A 181 -26.29 8.62 16.76
N GLY A 182 -27.33 7.93 16.27
CA GLY A 182 -28.46 7.45 17.05
C GLY A 182 -29.41 8.54 17.58
N LEU A 183 -29.33 9.77 17.06
CA LEU A 183 -30.21 10.88 17.48
C LEU A 183 -31.66 10.68 16.98
N GLY A 184 -32.62 11.35 17.62
CA GLY A 184 -34.04 11.36 17.24
C GLY A 184 -34.93 10.45 18.10
N GLY A 185 -34.44 10.02 19.25
CA GLY A 185 -35.18 9.26 20.26
C GLY A 185 -35.03 7.73 20.12
N LYS A 186 -35.65 7.02 21.04
CA LYS A 186 -35.47 5.57 21.27
C LYS A 186 -35.65 4.69 20.03
N ALA A 187 -36.46 5.10 19.07
CA ALA A 187 -36.68 4.36 17.84
C ALA A 187 -35.47 4.37 16.88
N ASN A 188 -34.56 5.32 17.04
CA ASN A 188 -33.44 5.56 16.17
C ASN A 188 -32.10 5.02 16.68
N GLY A 189 -32.09 4.43 17.87
CA GLY A 189 -30.88 3.84 18.46
C GLY A 189 -30.44 4.51 19.76
N THR A 190 -29.19 4.23 20.15
CA THR A 190 -28.55 4.80 21.35
C THR A 190 -27.58 5.89 20.91
N PRO A 191 -27.81 7.17 21.32
CA PRO A 191 -26.87 8.24 20.99
C PRO A 191 -25.47 7.97 21.55
N ARG A 192 -24.46 8.04 20.68
CA ARG A 192 -23.06 7.86 21.05
C ARG A 192 -22.11 8.62 20.11
N GLU A 193 -20.88 8.83 20.57
CA GLU A 193 -19.82 9.27 19.69
C GLU A 193 -19.47 8.15 18.70
N ASP A 194 -19.34 8.50 17.43
CA ASP A 194 -18.90 7.63 16.34
C ASP A 194 -18.02 8.43 15.37
N GLY A 195 -17.70 7.85 14.23
CA GLY A 195 -16.98 8.49 13.14
C GLY A 195 -16.91 7.58 11.93
N PHE A 196 -16.33 8.11 10.87
CA PHE A 196 -16.05 7.35 9.66
C PHE A 196 -14.54 7.28 9.43
N ASP A 197 -14.06 6.11 9.04
CA ASP A 197 -12.75 5.94 8.44
C ASP A 197 -12.89 5.98 6.91
N ILE A 198 -11.84 6.38 6.20
CA ILE A 198 -11.81 6.15 4.75
C ILE A 198 -11.71 4.65 4.48
N THR A 199 -12.38 4.15 3.44
CA THR A 199 -12.49 2.70 3.16
C THR A 199 -11.13 1.99 3.16
N VAL A 200 -10.08 2.62 2.64
CA VAL A 200 -8.71 2.08 2.58
C VAL A 200 -7.99 2.04 3.94
N ALA A 201 -8.54 2.68 4.98
CA ALA A 201 -8.06 2.57 6.35
C ALA A 201 -8.86 1.55 7.19
N SER A 202 -9.95 0.99 6.65
CA SER A 202 -10.77 -0.01 7.33
C SER A 202 -10.02 -1.33 7.53
N GLU A 203 -10.34 -2.04 8.61
CA GLU A 203 -9.80 -3.37 8.84
C GLU A 203 -10.28 -4.38 7.77
N VAL A 204 -11.51 -4.20 7.23
CA VAL A 204 -12.03 -5.05 6.15
C VAL A 204 -11.14 -4.98 4.90
N MET A 205 -10.61 -3.81 4.54
CA MET A 205 -9.65 -3.67 3.46
C MET A 205 -8.37 -4.47 3.74
N ALA A 206 -7.82 -4.38 4.94
CA ALA A 206 -6.62 -5.13 5.33
C ALA A 206 -6.87 -6.64 5.34
N VAL A 207 -8.03 -7.07 5.82
CA VAL A 207 -8.48 -8.47 5.83
C VAL A 207 -8.57 -9.01 4.41
N LEU A 208 -9.25 -8.31 3.50
CA LEU A 208 -9.36 -8.72 2.08
C LEU A 208 -7.99 -8.85 1.42
N CYS A 209 -7.08 -7.92 1.69
CA CYS A 209 -5.74 -7.92 1.10
C CYS A 209 -4.82 -9.02 1.65
N LEU A 210 -5.04 -9.50 2.86
CA LEU A 210 -4.23 -10.57 3.48
C LEU A 210 -4.89 -11.96 3.33
N ALA A 211 -6.15 -12.03 2.96
CA ALA A 211 -6.85 -13.28 2.74
C ALA A 211 -6.23 -14.07 1.58
N SER A 212 -6.13 -15.40 1.76
CA SER A 212 -5.58 -16.33 0.77
C SER A 212 -6.67 -17.14 0.03
N SER A 213 -7.88 -17.14 0.55
CA SER A 213 -9.04 -17.87 -0.01
C SER A 213 -10.34 -17.29 0.55
N LEU A 214 -11.48 -17.73 0.01
CA LEU A 214 -12.80 -17.34 0.52
C LEU A 214 -13.04 -17.86 1.96
N THR A 215 -12.53 -19.04 2.28
CA THR A 215 -12.60 -19.60 3.64
C THR A 215 -11.75 -18.77 4.61
N ASP A 216 -10.49 -18.48 4.25
CA ASP A 216 -9.62 -17.64 5.06
C ASP A 216 -10.20 -16.22 5.24
N LEU A 217 -10.81 -15.63 4.20
CA LEU A 217 -11.54 -14.36 4.31
C LEU A 217 -12.61 -14.43 5.40
N LYS A 218 -13.46 -15.45 5.38
CA LYS A 218 -14.55 -15.64 6.35
C LYS A 218 -14.01 -15.82 7.77
N GLU A 219 -12.96 -16.61 7.94
CA GLU A 219 -12.31 -16.83 9.23
C GLU A 219 -11.66 -15.54 9.78
N ARG A 220 -11.00 -14.75 8.93
CA ARG A 220 -10.44 -13.46 9.29
C ARG A 220 -11.53 -12.47 9.71
N LEU A 221 -12.59 -12.35 8.92
CA LEU A 221 -13.75 -11.50 9.26
C LEU A 221 -14.35 -11.89 10.61
N SER A 222 -14.45 -13.18 10.92
CA SER A 222 -15.02 -13.66 12.18
C SER A 222 -14.28 -13.15 13.43
N ARG A 223 -12.96 -12.96 13.33
CA ARG A 223 -12.09 -12.51 14.43
C ARG A 223 -12.08 -11.00 14.67
N ILE A 224 -12.64 -10.18 13.77
CA ILE A 224 -12.69 -8.73 13.93
C ILE A 224 -13.32 -8.38 15.27
N ILE A 225 -12.64 -7.59 16.10
CA ILE A 225 -13.13 -7.07 17.36
C ILE A 225 -13.86 -5.75 17.11
N VAL A 226 -15.13 -5.66 17.50
CA VAL A 226 -15.98 -4.50 17.25
C VAL A 226 -16.25 -3.67 18.48
N ALA A 227 -16.17 -4.26 19.67
CA ALA A 227 -16.47 -3.62 20.97
C ALA A 227 -15.91 -4.45 22.12
N TYR A 228 -16.11 -3.94 23.34
CA TYR A 228 -15.88 -4.68 24.57
C TYR A 228 -17.14 -4.65 25.45
N THR A 229 -17.35 -5.72 26.21
CA THR A 229 -18.44 -5.84 27.18
C THR A 229 -18.16 -4.99 28.43
N TYR A 230 -19.15 -4.83 29.32
CA TYR A 230 -18.97 -4.12 30.58
C TYR A 230 -17.92 -4.78 31.50
N ASP A 231 -17.72 -6.10 31.41
CA ASP A 231 -16.68 -6.85 32.13
C ASP A 231 -15.34 -6.93 31.37
N GLY A 232 -15.23 -6.22 30.25
CA GLY A 232 -13.96 -6.03 29.52
C GLY A 232 -13.61 -7.12 28.50
N LYS A 233 -14.50 -8.05 28.20
CA LYS A 233 -14.28 -9.07 27.18
C LYS A 233 -14.47 -8.50 25.77
N PRO A 234 -13.64 -8.92 24.78
CA PRO A 234 -13.84 -8.52 23.40
C PRO A 234 -15.14 -9.12 22.84
N VAL A 235 -15.82 -8.34 22.01
CA VAL A 235 -16.97 -8.77 21.19
C VAL A 235 -16.51 -8.78 19.74
N THR A 236 -16.72 -9.92 19.08
CA THR A 236 -16.23 -10.15 17.72
C THR A 236 -17.35 -10.09 16.68
N CYS A 237 -16.97 -10.02 15.42
CA CYS A 237 -17.88 -10.19 14.29
C CYS A 237 -18.60 -11.55 14.34
N ALA A 238 -17.95 -12.61 14.84
CA ALA A 238 -18.57 -13.94 15.02
C ALA A 238 -19.67 -13.91 16.09
N ASP A 239 -19.51 -13.17 17.18
CA ASP A 239 -20.53 -13.02 18.23
C ASP A 239 -21.80 -12.35 17.68
N LEU A 240 -21.62 -11.42 16.72
CA LEU A 240 -22.73 -10.79 15.99
C LEU A 240 -23.23 -11.62 14.79
N LYS A 241 -22.57 -12.75 14.45
CA LYS A 241 -22.89 -13.63 13.33
C LYS A 241 -22.88 -12.93 11.95
N ALA A 242 -22.04 -11.90 11.78
CA ALA A 242 -22.00 -11.07 10.56
C ALA A 242 -21.07 -11.61 9.49
N GLN A 243 -20.08 -12.44 9.83
CA GLN A 243 -19.02 -12.88 8.92
C GLN A 243 -19.52 -13.57 7.63
N GLY A 244 -20.63 -14.30 7.70
CA GLY A 244 -21.22 -14.95 6.52
C GLY A 244 -21.77 -13.96 5.50
N ALA A 245 -22.56 -12.97 5.97
CA ALA A 245 -23.12 -11.92 5.11
C ALA A 245 -22.03 -11.00 4.56
N MET A 246 -21.03 -10.64 5.38
CA MET A 246 -19.86 -9.87 4.90
C MET A 246 -19.10 -10.62 3.83
N THR A 247 -18.86 -11.94 4.00
CA THR A 247 -18.18 -12.76 2.98
C THR A 247 -19.00 -12.82 1.69
N ALA A 248 -20.31 -12.90 1.77
CA ALA A 248 -21.19 -12.88 0.59
C ALA A 248 -21.08 -11.57 -0.20
N LEU A 249 -20.98 -10.42 0.48
CA LEU A 249 -20.73 -9.12 -0.14
C LEU A 249 -19.34 -9.04 -0.80
N LEU A 250 -18.34 -9.71 -0.22
CA LEU A 250 -16.93 -9.62 -0.64
C LEU A 250 -16.50 -10.73 -1.61
N LYS A 251 -17.34 -11.72 -1.93
CA LYS A 251 -16.95 -12.90 -2.71
C LYS A 251 -16.35 -12.56 -4.08
N ASP A 252 -16.93 -11.59 -4.78
CA ASP A 252 -16.44 -11.17 -6.10
C ASP A 252 -15.32 -10.13 -5.97
N ALA A 253 -15.35 -9.29 -4.92
CA ALA A 253 -14.28 -8.37 -4.59
C ALA A 253 -12.96 -9.07 -4.23
N LEU A 254 -12.99 -10.34 -3.80
CA LEU A 254 -11.79 -11.11 -3.48
C LEU A 254 -11.03 -11.56 -4.73
N LYS A 255 -11.68 -11.64 -5.89
CA LYS A 255 -11.04 -11.98 -7.17
C LYS A 255 -10.18 -10.81 -7.65
N PRO A 256 -8.91 -11.02 -8.05
CA PRO A 256 -8.05 -9.94 -8.50
C PRO A 256 -8.48 -9.40 -9.86
N ASN A 257 -8.31 -8.10 -10.08
CA ASN A 257 -8.65 -7.44 -11.32
C ASN A 257 -7.47 -7.50 -12.30
N LEU A 258 -7.71 -7.96 -13.52
CA LEU A 258 -6.77 -7.96 -14.62
C LEU A 258 -7.02 -6.76 -15.53
N VAL A 259 -5.96 -6.03 -15.83
CA VAL A 259 -5.87 -4.93 -16.78
C VAL A 259 -4.54 -5.00 -17.54
N GLN A 260 -4.12 -3.93 -18.21
CA GLN A 260 -2.88 -3.89 -18.98
C GLN A 260 -2.12 -2.58 -18.73
N THR A 261 -0.81 -2.60 -19.00
CA THR A 261 -0.03 -1.36 -19.18
C THR A 261 -0.29 -0.77 -20.56
N LEU A 262 0.16 0.46 -20.81
CA LEU A 262 0.11 1.08 -22.15
C LEU A 262 0.78 0.19 -23.21
N GLU A 263 1.81 -0.57 -22.86
CA GLU A 263 2.52 -1.48 -23.75
C GLU A 263 1.95 -2.92 -23.74
N GLY A 264 0.81 -3.13 -23.07
CA GLY A 264 0.10 -4.40 -23.05
C GLY A 264 0.74 -5.47 -22.16
N THR A 265 1.48 -5.11 -21.12
CA THR A 265 1.90 -6.04 -20.07
C THR A 265 0.72 -6.33 -19.16
N PRO A 266 0.43 -7.61 -18.83
CA PRO A 266 -0.63 -7.97 -17.91
C PRO A 266 -0.41 -7.36 -16.52
N ALA A 267 -1.42 -6.69 -15.96
CA ALA A 267 -1.36 -6.06 -14.65
C ALA A 267 -2.55 -6.46 -13.79
N PHE A 268 -2.27 -6.90 -12.55
CA PHE A 268 -3.25 -7.21 -11.54
C PHE A 268 -3.37 -6.03 -10.57
N VAL A 269 -4.51 -5.35 -10.56
CA VAL A 269 -4.79 -4.20 -9.68
C VAL A 269 -5.84 -4.63 -8.66
N HIS A 270 -5.46 -4.73 -7.38
CA HIS A 270 -6.37 -5.30 -6.39
C HIS A 270 -6.05 -4.88 -4.95
N GLY A 271 -7.04 -4.30 -4.27
CA GLY A 271 -6.94 -3.80 -2.91
C GLY A 271 -6.00 -2.61 -2.76
N GLY A 272 -6.22 -1.78 -1.74
CA GLY A 272 -5.47 -0.53 -1.59
C GLY A 272 -5.33 -0.05 -0.14
N PRO A 273 -4.87 -0.90 0.82
CA PRO A 273 -4.74 -0.47 2.21
C PRO A 273 -3.70 0.63 2.35
N PHE A 274 -3.96 1.62 3.22
CA PHE A 274 -3.01 2.68 3.51
C PHE A 274 -1.74 2.14 4.19
N ALA A 275 -0.56 2.62 3.77
CA ALA A 275 0.73 2.17 4.29
C ALA A 275 1.12 2.80 5.64
N ASN A 276 0.43 3.84 6.09
CA ASN A 276 0.68 4.48 7.38
C ASN A 276 -0.18 3.93 8.53
N ILE A 277 -1.12 3.01 8.25
CA ILE A 277 -1.98 2.40 9.27
C ILE A 277 -2.25 0.91 9.03
N ALA A 278 -1.97 0.42 7.82
CA ALA A 278 -2.07 -0.98 7.44
C ALA A 278 -0.81 -1.38 6.65
N HIS A 279 -0.78 -2.57 6.05
CA HIS A 279 0.41 -3.10 5.39
C HIS A 279 0.77 -2.45 4.04
N GLY A 280 -0.10 -1.59 3.48
CA GLY A 280 0.25 -0.67 2.38
C GLY A 280 0.65 -1.30 1.05
N CYS A 281 0.19 -2.50 0.74
CA CYS A 281 0.47 -3.21 -0.51
C CYS A 281 -0.79 -3.89 -1.05
N ASN A 282 -0.77 -4.27 -2.33
CA ASN A 282 -1.85 -5.01 -2.96
C ASN A 282 -2.11 -6.36 -2.28
N SER A 283 -3.18 -7.05 -2.67
CA SER A 283 -3.58 -8.29 -2.04
C SER A 283 -2.58 -9.43 -2.23
N VAL A 284 -2.59 -10.38 -1.29
CA VAL A 284 -1.84 -11.64 -1.39
C VAL A 284 -2.29 -12.43 -2.63
N ILE A 285 -3.59 -12.48 -2.89
CA ILE A 285 -4.17 -13.19 -4.04
C ILE A 285 -3.65 -12.61 -5.36
N ALA A 286 -3.66 -11.27 -5.53
CA ALA A 286 -3.14 -10.64 -6.74
C ALA A 286 -1.65 -10.93 -6.95
N THR A 287 -0.84 -10.84 -5.90
CA THR A 287 0.59 -11.15 -5.97
C THR A 287 0.84 -12.62 -6.33
N ARG A 288 0.11 -13.56 -5.69
CA ARG A 288 0.23 -14.99 -6.00
C ARG A 288 -0.23 -15.33 -7.42
N THR A 289 -1.34 -14.73 -7.87
CA THR A 289 -1.82 -14.87 -9.24
C THR A 289 -0.77 -14.36 -10.24
N ALA A 290 -0.21 -13.19 -9.99
CA ALA A 290 0.84 -12.62 -10.82
C ALA A 290 2.09 -13.54 -10.88
N LEU A 291 2.54 -14.08 -9.75
CA LEU A 291 3.68 -15.00 -9.67
C LEU A 291 3.47 -16.30 -10.43
N LYS A 292 2.24 -16.82 -10.50
CA LYS A 292 1.91 -18.01 -11.30
C LYS A 292 1.85 -17.72 -12.81
N MET A 293 1.64 -16.45 -13.19
CA MET A 293 1.44 -16.07 -14.59
C MET A 293 2.69 -15.54 -15.29
N GLY A 294 3.73 -15.14 -14.54
CA GLY A 294 4.96 -14.59 -15.10
C GLY A 294 6.21 -15.24 -14.54
N ASP A 295 7.30 -15.22 -15.31
CA ASP A 295 8.63 -15.59 -14.80
C ASP A 295 9.16 -14.50 -13.86
N TYR A 296 8.70 -13.27 -14.05
CA TYR A 296 8.97 -12.11 -13.22
C TYR A 296 7.66 -11.41 -12.86
N THR A 297 7.51 -11.05 -11.58
CA THR A 297 6.38 -10.25 -11.09
C THR A 297 6.92 -9.00 -10.41
N VAL A 298 6.53 -7.83 -10.94
CA VAL A 298 6.90 -6.54 -10.35
C VAL A 298 5.76 -6.03 -9.49
N THR A 299 6.04 -5.68 -8.26
CA THR A 299 5.06 -5.11 -7.32
C THR A 299 5.65 -3.93 -6.56
N GLU A 300 4.79 -3.15 -5.89
CA GLU A 300 5.22 -2.02 -5.10
C GLU A 300 4.68 -2.04 -3.67
N ALA A 301 5.34 -1.28 -2.79
CA ALA A 301 4.86 -0.96 -1.45
C ALA A 301 4.70 0.56 -1.28
N GLY A 302 3.70 0.99 -0.51
CA GLY A 302 3.37 2.41 -0.31
C GLY A 302 4.40 3.17 0.50
N PHE A 303 4.53 4.47 0.25
CA PHE A 303 5.49 5.37 0.93
C PHE A 303 6.96 4.94 0.78
N GLY A 304 7.81 5.26 1.76
CA GLY A 304 9.21 4.90 1.79
C GLY A 304 9.45 3.46 2.25
N ALA A 305 10.67 2.97 2.07
CA ALA A 305 11.03 1.60 2.43
C ALA A 305 10.96 1.34 3.94
N ASP A 306 11.06 2.37 4.76
CA ASP A 306 10.90 2.30 6.21
C ASP A 306 9.46 2.01 6.67
N LEU A 307 8.47 2.29 5.84
CA LEU A 307 7.05 2.02 6.11
C LEU A 307 6.50 0.92 5.20
N GLY A 308 6.50 1.16 3.89
CA GLY A 308 5.87 0.26 2.95
C GLY A 308 6.62 -1.04 2.76
N ALA A 309 7.93 -0.99 2.46
CA ALA A 309 8.72 -2.20 2.29
C ALA A 309 8.86 -2.97 3.61
N GLU A 310 9.03 -2.30 4.73
CA GLU A 310 9.04 -2.95 6.06
C GLU A 310 7.78 -3.81 6.25
N LYS A 311 6.58 -3.25 6.05
CA LYS A 311 5.32 -3.98 6.22
C LYS A 311 5.08 -5.03 5.13
N PHE A 312 5.53 -4.76 3.92
CA PHE A 312 5.51 -5.78 2.86
C PHE A 312 6.32 -7.01 3.26
N LEU A 313 7.52 -6.81 3.81
CA LEU A 313 8.43 -7.87 4.20
C LEU A 313 7.98 -8.54 5.52
N ASP A 314 7.79 -7.77 6.59
CA ASP A 314 7.53 -8.31 7.93
C ASP A 314 6.06 -8.73 8.16
N ILE A 315 5.11 -8.26 7.35
CA ILE A 315 3.69 -8.66 7.46
C ILE A 315 3.27 -9.51 6.26
N LYS A 316 3.26 -8.94 5.05
CA LYS A 316 2.72 -9.64 3.87
C LYS A 316 3.54 -10.86 3.47
N CYS A 317 4.86 -10.72 3.35
CA CYS A 317 5.74 -11.85 3.01
C CYS A 317 5.68 -12.94 4.05
N ARG A 318 5.61 -12.57 5.33
CA ARG A 318 5.48 -13.52 6.44
C ARG A 318 4.19 -14.35 6.34
N TYR A 319 3.04 -13.70 6.15
CA TYR A 319 1.75 -14.39 6.03
C TYR A 319 1.60 -15.19 4.74
N ALA A 320 2.14 -14.69 3.66
CA ALA A 320 1.99 -15.31 2.36
C ALA A 320 3.14 -16.26 1.98
N GLY A 321 4.17 -16.41 2.82
CA GLY A 321 5.34 -17.24 2.49
C GLY A 321 6.07 -16.74 1.25
N LEU A 322 6.11 -15.41 1.03
CA LEU A 322 6.75 -14.80 -0.12
C LEU A 322 8.19 -14.41 0.19
N THR A 323 9.05 -14.52 -0.82
CA THR A 323 10.44 -14.07 -0.76
C THR A 323 10.75 -13.23 -1.99
N PRO A 324 11.01 -11.92 -1.85
CA PRO A 324 11.47 -11.11 -2.98
C PRO A 324 12.82 -11.60 -3.50
N ALA A 325 12.96 -11.67 -4.82
CA ALA A 325 14.23 -12.02 -5.47
C ALA A 325 15.15 -10.80 -5.61
N ALA A 326 14.57 -9.62 -5.76
CA ALA A 326 15.31 -8.35 -5.83
C ALA A 326 14.43 -7.19 -5.35
N VAL A 327 15.07 -6.10 -4.92
CA VAL A 327 14.42 -4.85 -4.50
C VAL A 327 14.97 -3.68 -5.31
N VAL A 328 14.06 -2.85 -5.84
CA VAL A 328 14.38 -1.59 -6.49
C VAL A 328 14.05 -0.45 -5.54
N VAL A 329 15.04 0.36 -5.18
CA VAL A 329 14.87 1.55 -4.35
C VAL A 329 14.86 2.78 -5.25
N VAL A 330 13.70 3.38 -5.42
CA VAL A 330 13.54 4.58 -6.26
C VAL A 330 13.97 5.82 -5.50
N ALA A 331 14.75 6.66 -6.13
CA ALA A 331 15.17 7.96 -5.62
C ALA A 331 15.07 9.02 -6.72
N THR A 332 14.92 10.29 -6.32
CA THR A 332 15.06 11.45 -7.19
C THR A 332 16.07 12.41 -6.60
N ILE A 333 16.85 13.09 -7.45
CA ILE A 333 17.79 14.13 -7.01
C ILE A 333 17.04 15.23 -6.24
N ARG A 334 15.86 15.62 -6.71
CA ARG A 334 14.99 16.61 -6.05
C ARG A 334 14.60 16.22 -4.63
N ALA A 335 14.15 14.97 -4.44
CA ALA A 335 13.78 14.49 -3.11
C ALA A 335 14.99 14.43 -2.17
N LEU A 336 16.15 14.00 -2.66
CA LEU A 336 17.38 13.99 -1.88
C LEU A 336 17.83 15.42 -1.48
N LYS A 337 17.78 16.38 -2.40
CA LYS A 337 18.06 17.80 -2.06
C LYS A 337 17.08 18.35 -1.01
N MET A 338 15.80 17.99 -1.11
CA MET A 338 14.81 18.36 -0.10
C MET A 338 15.13 17.75 1.27
N HIS A 339 15.52 16.48 1.31
CA HIS A 339 16.01 15.83 2.53
C HIS A 339 17.29 16.48 3.09
N GLY A 340 18.07 17.11 2.23
CA GLY A 340 19.22 17.93 2.62
C GLY A 340 18.89 19.36 3.08
N GLY A 341 17.58 19.71 3.10
CA GLY A 341 17.08 20.99 3.60
C GLY A 341 16.80 22.04 2.53
N LEU A 342 16.90 21.70 1.23
CA LEU A 342 16.60 22.66 0.16
C LEU A 342 15.07 22.89 0.07
N PRO A 343 14.60 24.14 0.01
CA PRO A 343 13.18 24.47 -0.12
C PRO A 343 12.57 23.90 -1.41
N LYS A 344 11.27 23.55 -1.36
CA LYS A 344 10.54 23.00 -2.51
C LYS A 344 10.62 23.87 -3.77
N THR A 345 10.69 25.19 -3.61
CA THR A 345 10.76 26.17 -4.72
C THR A 345 12.11 26.17 -5.44
N GLU A 346 13.16 25.58 -4.84
CA GLU A 346 14.54 25.62 -5.35
C GLU A 346 15.04 24.25 -5.84
N LEU A 347 14.23 23.21 -5.78
CA LEU A 347 14.64 21.83 -6.11
C LEU A 347 15.11 21.63 -7.56
N ALA A 348 14.74 22.52 -8.46
CA ALA A 348 15.21 22.52 -9.85
C ALA A 348 16.62 23.12 -10.03
N THR A 349 17.14 23.80 -9.02
CA THR A 349 18.48 24.39 -9.04
C THR A 349 19.51 23.34 -8.63
N PRO A 350 20.64 23.20 -9.35
CA PRO A 350 21.73 22.31 -8.92
C PRO A 350 22.28 22.72 -7.54
N ASP A 351 22.36 21.75 -6.62
CA ASP A 351 22.90 21.95 -5.27
C ASP A 351 23.50 20.65 -4.72
N LEU A 352 24.81 20.49 -4.91
CA LEU A 352 25.57 19.33 -4.42
C LEU A 352 25.67 19.24 -2.90
N ASP A 353 25.66 20.37 -2.22
CA ASP A 353 25.76 20.37 -0.75
C ASP A 353 24.45 19.92 -0.10
N ALA A 354 23.31 20.40 -0.61
CA ALA A 354 22.02 19.89 -0.21
C ALA A 354 21.88 18.39 -0.55
N LEU A 355 22.30 17.97 -1.75
CA LEU A 355 22.31 16.58 -2.16
C LEU A 355 23.13 15.71 -1.19
N LYS A 356 24.38 16.10 -0.88
CA LYS A 356 25.24 15.37 0.07
C LYS A 356 24.61 15.24 1.46
N LYS A 357 23.94 16.28 1.95
CA LYS A 357 23.22 16.25 3.23
C LYS A 357 22.00 15.33 3.20
N GLY A 358 21.33 15.19 2.06
CA GLY A 358 20.16 14.34 1.92
C GLY A 358 20.46 12.89 1.58
N LEU A 359 21.62 12.58 1.01
CA LEU A 359 22.06 11.22 0.65
C LEU A 359 21.94 10.19 1.78
N PRO A 360 22.23 10.51 3.06
CA PRO A 360 22.03 9.55 4.15
C PRO A 360 20.62 8.93 4.22
N ASN A 361 19.59 9.64 3.73
CA ASN A 361 18.23 9.08 3.64
C ASN A 361 18.21 7.86 2.70
N LEU A 362 18.72 7.99 1.49
CA LEU A 362 18.82 6.88 0.53
C LEU A 362 19.70 5.76 1.07
N LEU A 363 20.88 6.08 1.60
CA LEU A 363 21.84 5.09 2.08
C LEU A 363 21.28 4.27 3.24
N ARG A 364 20.46 4.87 4.13
CA ARG A 364 19.74 4.17 5.19
C ARG A 364 18.74 3.18 4.62
N HIS A 365 17.92 3.59 3.66
CA HIS A 365 16.95 2.69 3.01
C HIS A 365 17.65 1.52 2.30
N VAL A 366 18.71 1.79 1.57
CA VAL A 366 19.52 0.75 0.91
C VAL A 366 20.12 -0.21 1.93
N SER A 367 20.72 0.31 2.99
CA SER A 367 21.29 -0.49 4.09
C SER A 367 20.25 -1.38 4.78
N ASN A 368 19.03 -0.87 5.00
CA ASN A 368 17.93 -1.66 5.55
C ASN A 368 17.62 -2.87 4.67
N ILE A 369 17.51 -2.67 3.35
CA ILE A 369 17.23 -3.76 2.41
C ILE A 369 18.37 -4.77 2.36
N THR A 370 19.62 -4.31 2.25
CA THR A 370 20.77 -5.20 2.02
C THR A 370 21.30 -5.85 3.30
N ASN A 371 21.28 -5.14 4.43
CA ASN A 371 21.91 -5.60 5.67
C ASN A 371 20.90 -6.17 6.67
N VAL A 372 19.69 -5.59 6.79
CA VAL A 372 18.67 -6.09 7.71
C VAL A 372 17.87 -7.21 7.07
N TYR A 373 17.32 -6.99 5.87
CA TYR A 373 16.52 -7.99 5.16
C TYR A 373 17.34 -8.94 4.29
N LYS A 374 18.62 -8.63 4.05
CA LYS A 374 19.58 -9.43 3.24
C LYS A 374 19.10 -9.70 1.81
N LEU A 375 18.41 -8.74 1.22
CA LEU A 375 17.89 -8.83 -0.14
C LEU A 375 18.82 -8.12 -1.13
N PRO A 376 19.00 -8.69 -2.35
CA PRO A 376 19.68 -7.98 -3.43
C PRO A 376 18.92 -6.69 -3.80
N ALA A 377 19.65 -5.59 -3.98
CA ALA A 377 19.06 -4.29 -4.27
C ALA A 377 19.76 -3.55 -5.42
N VAL A 378 18.99 -2.72 -6.11
CA VAL A 378 19.45 -1.70 -7.06
C VAL A 378 18.76 -0.37 -6.72
N VAL A 379 19.47 0.73 -6.92
CA VAL A 379 18.89 2.08 -6.83
C VAL A 379 18.48 2.52 -8.24
N ALA A 380 17.21 2.89 -8.42
CA ALA A 380 16.70 3.52 -9.63
C ALA A 380 16.60 5.03 -9.41
N VAL A 381 17.42 5.81 -10.08
CA VAL A 381 17.31 7.28 -10.08
C VAL A 381 16.35 7.70 -11.18
N ASN A 382 15.19 8.18 -10.77
CA ASN A 382 14.20 8.77 -11.67
C ASN A 382 14.68 10.18 -12.04
N LYS A 383 15.32 10.31 -13.21
CA LYS A 383 16.02 11.52 -13.64
C LYS A 383 15.05 12.56 -14.17
N PHE A 384 15.22 13.80 -13.75
CA PHE A 384 14.55 14.98 -14.30
C PHE A 384 15.48 15.76 -15.22
N PRO A 385 14.95 16.50 -16.22
CA PRO A 385 15.79 17.30 -17.14
C PRO A 385 16.67 18.35 -16.45
N THR A 386 16.34 18.76 -15.24
CA THR A 386 17.10 19.73 -14.46
C THR A 386 18.22 19.11 -13.61
N ASP A 387 18.29 17.79 -13.53
CA ASP A 387 19.31 17.10 -12.73
C ASP A 387 20.63 17.09 -13.51
N THR A 388 21.71 17.49 -12.86
CA THR A 388 23.05 17.53 -13.47
C THR A 388 23.71 16.18 -13.42
N ASP A 389 24.64 15.94 -14.35
CA ASP A 389 25.40 14.68 -14.36
C ASP A 389 26.28 14.56 -13.11
N GLU A 390 26.79 15.67 -12.57
CA GLU A 390 27.58 15.69 -11.33
C GLU A 390 26.74 15.27 -10.10
N GLU A 391 25.47 15.72 -10.01
CA GLU A 391 24.53 15.27 -8.97
C GLU A 391 24.25 13.78 -9.08
N VAL A 392 24.03 13.28 -10.30
CA VAL A 392 23.80 11.84 -10.55
C VAL A 392 25.04 11.02 -10.21
N GLU A 393 26.23 11.44 -10.63
CA GLU A 393 27.50 10.76 -10.30
C GLU A 393 27.76 10.71 -8.79
N GLN A 394 27.37 11.74 -8.06
CA GLN A 394 27.45 11.74 -6.59
C GLN A 394 26.62 10.62 -5.98
N VAL A 395 25.37 10.43 -6.44
CA VAL A 395 24.49 9.33 -5.96
C VAL A 395 25.10 7.98 -6.31
N ILE A 396 25.54 7.79 -7.55
CA ILE A 396 26.18 6.54 -8.01
C ILE A 396 27.38 6.20 -7.13
N ARG A 397 28.26 7.16 -6.88
CA ARG A 397 29.45 6.97 -6.08
C ARG A 397 29.14 6.53 -4.64
N GLU A 398 28.16 7.15 -4.01
CA GLU A 398 27.81 6.81 -2.63
C GLU A 398 27.14 5.45 -2.50
N CYS A 399 26.23 5.09 -3.41
CA CYS A 399 25.61 3.76 -3.44
C CYS A 399 26.64 2.65 -3.72
N ARG A 400 27.62 2.92 -4.58
CA ARG A 400 28.69 1.97 -4.89
C ARG A 400 29.53 1.61 -3.66
N LYS A 401 29.71 2.54 -2.71
CA LYS A 401 30.39 2.25 -1.43
C LYS A 401 29.67 1.20 -0.59
N LEU A 402 28.35 1.07 -0.77
CA LEU A 402 27.52 0.02 -0.15
C LEU A 402 27.45 -1.26 -1.00
N GLY A 403 28.16 -1.32 -2.11
CA GLY A 403 28.12 -2.46 -3.04
C GLY A 403 26.82 -2.56 -3.85
N VAL A 404 26.06 -1.48 -3.97
CA VAL A 404 24.78 -1.42 -4.65
C VAL A 404 24.91 -0.60 -5.94
N ASN A 405 24.45 -1.16 -7.06
CA ASN A 405 24.41 -0.47 -8.34
C ASN A 405 23.31 0.59 -8.35
N THR A 406 23.55 1.64 -9.14
CA THR A 406 22.58 2.72 -9.38
C THR A 406 22.39 2.81 -10.89
N VAL A 407 21.14 2.80 -11.33
CA VAL A 407 20.73 2.90 -12.74
C VAL A 407 19.80 4.09 -12.92
N LEU A 408 19.97 4.81 -14.01
CA LEU A 408 19.04 5.88 -14.38
C LEU A 408 17.75 5.29 -14.95
N SER A 409 16.63 5.91 -14.63
CA SER A 409 15.31 5.53 -15.14
C SER A 409 14.65 6.75 -15.79
N ASP A 410 14.27 6.58 -17.05
CA ASP A 410 13.56 7.59 -17.86
C ASP A 410 12.23 7.04 -18.41
N VAL A 411 11.64 6.10 -17.66
CA VAL A 411 10.41 5.40 -18.09
C VAL A 411 9.20 6.32 -18.20
N TRP A 412 9.19 7.44 -17.46
CA TRP A 412 8.11 8.42 -17.58
C TRP A 412 8.04 9.02 -18.99
N ALA A 413 9.17 9.38 -19.56
CA ALA A 413 9.25 10.02 -20.87
C ALA A 413 9.31 9.03 -22.04
N LYS A 414 9.92 7.83 -21.82
CA LYS A 414 10.28 6.88 -22.88
C LYS A 414 9.61 5.51 -22.77
N GLY A 415 8.71 5.31 -21.79
CA GLY A 415 8.14 3.97 -21.57
C GLY A 415 9.22 2.91 -21.35
N SER A 416 9.04 1.73 -21.91
CA SER A 416 9.97 0.60 -21.76
C SER A 416 11.40 0.89 -22.21
N GLU A 417 11.61 1.73 -23.21
CA GLU A 417 12.96 2.10 -23.67
C GLU A 417 13.78 2.81 -22.58
N GLY A 418 13.10 3.57 -21.71
CA GLY A 418 13.74 4.31 -20.62
C GLY A 418 14.16 3.47 -19.41
N GLY A 419 13.89 2.17 -19.41
CA GLY A 419 14.18 1.28 -18.28
C GLY A 419 14.94 0.00 -18.63
N ILE A 420 15.48 -0.13 -19.82
CA ILE A 420 16.17 -1.35 -20.27
C ILE A 420 17.35 -1.71 -19.35
N GLU A 421 18.24 -0.77 -19.05
CA GLU A 421 19.38 -1.00 -18.16
C GLU A 421 18.93 -1.42 -16.75
N LEU A 422 17.84 -0.83 -16.24
CA LEU A 422 17.26 -1.23 -14.96
C LEU A 422 16.72 -2.66 -15.01
N ALA A 423 16.05 -3.03 -16.11
CA ALA A 423 15.52 -4.37 -16.31
C ALA A 423 16.64 -5.43 -16.37
N GLU A 424 17.73 -5.16 -17.10
CA GLU A 424 18.90 -6.05 -17.18
C GLU A 424 19.56 -6.22 -15.80
N GLU A 425 19.72 -5.14 -15.04
CA GLU A 425 20.30 -5.21 -13.70
C GLU A 425 19.39 -5.98 -12.73
N VAL A 426 18.08 -5.79 -12.80
CA VAL A 426 17.11 -6.54 -11.97
C VAL A 426 17.15 -8.04 -12.31
N VAL A 427 17.21 -8.42 -13.58
CA VAL A 427 17.38 -9.83 -13.97
C VAL A 427 18.65 -10.40 -13.37
N ARG A 428 19.78 -9.71 -13.48
CA ARG A 428 21.07 -10.11 -12.90
C ARG A 428 20.97 -10.29 -11.37
N LEU A 429 20.25 -9.42 -10.67
CA LEU A 429 20.05 -9.51 -9.22
C LEU A 429 19.17 -10.71 -8.84
N CYS A 430 18.13 -11.01 -9.61
CA CYS A 430 17.23 -12.14 -9.37
C CYS A 430 17.92 -13.52 -9.47
N GLU A 431 19.11 -13.58 -10.08
CA GLU A 431 19.94 -14.80 -10.17
C GLU A 431 20.87 -14.99 -8.96
N LYS A 432 21.02 -13.97 -8.11
CA LYS A 432 21.83 -14.06 -6.90
C LYS A 432 21.17 -14.91 -5.82
N PRO A 433 21.96 -15.60 -4.98
CA PRO A 433 21.46 -16.23 -3.77
C PRO A 433 20.71 -15.22 -2.91
N ASN A 434 19.68 -15.69 -2.25
CA ASN A 434 18.82 -14.87 -1.39
C ASN A 434 18.76 -15.45 0.01
N ASP A 435 19.24 -14.69 0.99
CA ASP A 435 19.27 -15.03 2.42
C ASP A 435 18.22 -14.22 3.19
N PHE A 436 17.07 -13.96 2.59
CA PHE A 436 16.01 -13.12 3.17
C PHE A 436 15.73 -13.46 4.63
N THR A 437 15.74 -12.43 5.47
CA THR A 437 15.41 -12.50 6.90
C THR A 437 14.41 -11.42 7.27
N PHE A 438 13.60 -11.68 8.30
CA PHE A 438 12.70 -10.69 8.88
C PHE A 438 13.45 -9.77 9.84
N SER A 439 12.91 -8.57 10.09
CA SER A 439 13.53 -7.61 11.02
C SER A 439 13.37 -8.02 12.49
N TYR A 440 12.37 -8.85 12.81
CA TYR A 440 12.10 -9.39 14.16
C TYR A 440 11.44 -10.78 14.11
N GLU A 441 11.54 -11.51 15.22
CA GLU A 441 10.84 -12.78 15.42
C GLU A 441 9.48 -12.57 16.09
N LEU A 442 8.47 -13.42 15.77
CA LEU A 442 7.12 -13.32 16.36
C LEU A 442 7.07 -13.71 17.83
N SER A 443 7.98 -14.56 18.30
CA SER A 443 8.05 -15.04 19.69
C SER A 443 8.44 -13.98 20.72
N GLY A 444 8.98 -12.82 20.26
CA GLY A 444 9.28 -11.69 21.15
C GLY A 444 8.02 -10.99 21.66
N SER A 445 8.14 -10.23 22.74
CA SER A 445 7.07 -9.35 23.23
C SER A 445 6.68 -8.30 22.20
N ILE A 446 5.52 -7.67 22.38
CA ILE A 446 5.07 -6.58 21.50
C ILE A 446 6.09 -5.43 21.52
N GLU A 447 6.60 -5.09 22.70
CA GLU A 447 7.61 -4.04 22.89
C GLU A 447 8.91 -4.36 22.17
N GLU A 448 9.41 -5.59 22.28
CA GLU A 448 10.67 -6.04 21.61
C GLU A 448 10.55 -5.94 20.08
N LYS A 449 9.40 -6.30 19.50
CA LYS A 449 9.15 -6.17 18.06
C LYS A 449 9.16 -4.70 17.61
N ILE A 450 8.51 -3.83 18.37
CA ILE A 450 8.49 -2.38 18.10
C ILE A 450 9.91 -1.81 18.20
N GLU A 451 10.65 -2.18 19.25
CA GLU A 451 12.05 -1.75 19.42
C GLU A 451 12.95 -2.25 18.30
N ALA A 452 12.75 -3.48 17.82
CA ALA A 452 13.53 -4.02 16.70
C ALA A 452 13.34 -3.19 15.43
N ILE A 453 12.11 -2.83 15.08
CA ILE A 453 11.83 -1.94 13.93
C ILE A 453 12.48 -0.57 14.15
N VAL A 454 12.30 0.04 15.31
CA VAL A 454 12.83 1.38 15.59
C VAL A 454 14.36 1.40 15.50
N LYS A 455 15.04 0.43 16.07
CA LYS A 455 16.51 0.36 16.07
C LYS A 455 17.08 -0.03 14.71
N LYS A 456 16.53 -1.10 14.09
CA LYS A 456 17.10 -1.66 12.85
C LYS A 456 16.69 -0.89 11.60
N ILE A 457 15.41 -0.46 11.52
CA ILE A 457 14.84 0.15 10.32
C ILE A 457 14.87 1.67 10.38
N TYR A 458 14.41 2.26 11.50
CA TYR A 458 14.36 3.73 11.62
C TYR A 458 15.69 4.33 12.05
N GLY A 459 16.54 3.56 12.76
CA GLY A 459 17.81 4.02 13.31
C GLY A 459 17.65 4.91 14.54
N GLY A 460 16.55 4.75 15.28
CA GLY A 460 16.32 5.41 16.57
C GLY A 460 17.02 4.69 17.72
N ASP A 461 17.23 5.40 18.82
CA ASP A 461 17.91 4.89 20.03
C ASP A 461 17.00 3.99 20.87
N GLY A 462 15.68 4.08 20.69
CA GLY A 462 14.68 3.26 21.42
C GLY A 462 13.27 3.80 21.35
N VAL A 463 12.42 3.28 22.22
CA VAL A 463 10.97 3.56 22.25
C VAL A 463 10.55 4.05 23.63
N ASP A 464 9.68 5.04 23.65
CA ASP A 464 9.01 5.55 24.85
C ASP A 464 7.51 5.18 24.75
N PHE A 465 7.05 4.36 25.68
CA PHE A 465 5.65 3.95 25.73
C PHE A 465 4.89 4.83 26.72
N LEU A 466 3.85 5.54 26.27
CA LEU A 466 2.95 6.27 27.16
C LEU A 466 2.12 5.31 28.04
N PRO A 467 1.61 5.76 29.18
CA PRO A 467 0.84 4.91 30.10
C PRO A 467 -0.34 4.18 29.43
N ALA A 468 -1.04 4.84 28.51
CA ALA A 468 -2.13 4.23 27.75
C ALA A 468 -1.63 3.06 26.88
N ALA A 469 -0.53 3.25 26.16
CA ALA A 469 0.07 2.21 25.32
C ALA A 469 0.52 1.00 26.15
N LYS A 470 1.18 1.22 27.30
CA LYS A 470 1.58 0.13 28.21
C LYS A 470 0.39 -0.70 28.68
N LYS A 471 -0.70 -0.03 29.07
CA LYS A 471 -1.93 -0.73 29.51
C LYS A 471 -2.54 -1.53 28.36
N GLN A 472 -2.58 -0.96 27.16
CA GLN A 472 -3.11 -1.65 25.96
C GLN A 472 -2.25 -2.86 25.59
N ILE A 473 -0.92 -2.76 25.61
CA ILE A 473 0.00 -3.87 25.35
C ILE A 473 -0.24 -5.00 26.36
N ALA A 474 -0.36 -4.69 27.67
CA ALA A 474 -0.66 -5.69 28.69
C ALA A 474 -1.98 -6.42 28.40
N THR A 475 -3.06 -5.66 28.08
CA THR A 475 -4.36 -6.23 27.73
C THR A 475 -4.26 -7.13 26.48
N LEU A 476 -3.55 -6.70 25.43
CA LEU A 476 -3.40 -7.51 24.21
C LEU A 476 -2.57 -8.79 24.46
N THR A 477 -1.59 -8.74 25.34
CA THR A 477 -0.81 -9.90 25.75
C THR A 477 -1.68 -10.89 26.53
N GLU A 478 -2.50 -10.42 27.48
CA GLU A 478 -3.47 -11.25 28.23
C GLU A 478 -4.50 -11.91 27.30
N LEU A 479 -4.91 -11.22 26.23
CA LEU A 479 -5.83 -11.74 25.23
C LEU A 479 -5.17 -12.70 24.20
N GLY A 480 -3.86 -12.95 24.32
CA GLY A 480 -3.14 -13.90 23.47
C GLY A 480 -2.67 -13.36 22.12
N PHE A 481 -2.59 -12.03 21.94
CA PHE A 481 -2.18 -11.41 20.68
C PHE A 481 -0.66 -11.11 20.60
N SER A 482 0.12 -11.54 21.58
CA SER A 482 1.56 -11.23 21.64
C SER A 482 2.37 -11.75 20.44
N GLU A 483 1.94 -12.83 19.79
CA GLU A 483 2.66 -13.41 18.63
C GLU A 483 2.29 -12.78 17.27
N LEU A 484 1.38 -11.81 17.24
CA LEU A 484 1.06 -11.10 16.01
C LEU A 484 2.20 -10.16 15.59
N PRO A 485 2.43 -9.97 14.27
CA PRO A 485 3.34 -8.93 13.79
C PRO A 485 2.83 -7.54 14.15
N VAL A 486 3.74 -6.57 14.18
CA VAL A 486 3.42 -5.17 14.49
C VAL A 486 3.42 -4.32 13.22
N CYS A 487 2.47 -3.40 13.14
CA CYS A 487 2.29 -2.43 12.08
C CYS A 487 2.46 -1.03 12.66
N VAL A 488 3.65 -0.45 12.53
CA VAL A 488 3.92 0.88 13.09
C VAL A 488 3.31 1.95 12.20
N ALA A 489 2.39 2.69 12.79
CA ALA A 489 1.72 3.84 12.20
C ALA A 489 2.42 5.13 12.64
N LYS A 490 3.20 5.73 11.74
CA LYS A 490 3.95 6.97 11.96
C LYS A 490 3.85 7.90 10.76
N THR A 491 4.39 9.11 10.87
CA THR A 491 4.55 10.00 9.73
C THR A 491 5.35 9.33 8.60
N GLN A 492 4.95 9.53 7.37
CA GLN A 492 5.67 9.05 6.19
C GLN A 492 6.86 9.93 5.79
N TYR A 493 7.02 11.10 6.37
CA TYR A 493 7.99 12.13 5.94
C TYR A 493 9.34 12.07 6.66
N SER A 494 9.52 11.16 7.59
CA SER A 494 10.76 11.02 8.36
C SER A 494 10.93 9.59 8.86
N PHE A 495 12.16 9.15 9.11
CA PHE A 495 12.43 7.93 9.88
C PHE A 495 11.94 8.05 11.34
N SER A 496 11.91 9.27 11.90
CA SER A 496 11.36 9.52 13.24
C SER A 496 9.83 9.67 13.22
N ASP A 497 9.23 9.91 14.37
CA ASP A 497 7.82 10.28 14.54
C ASP A 497 7.57 11.80 14.37
N ALA A 498 8.62 12.59 14.12
CA ALA A 498 8.55 14.02 13.84
C ALA A 498 8.74 14.30 12.34
N PRO A 499 7.73 14.80 11.61
CA PRO A 499 7.78 14.97 10.16
C PRO A 499 8.80 16.01 9.69
N THR A 500 9.27 16.88 10.59
CA THR A 500 10.26 17.93 10.30
C THR A 500 11.71 17.45 10.37
N LYS A 501 11.95 16.25 10.92
CA LYS A 501 13.30 15.65 10.97
C LYS A 501 13.61 14.97 9.64
N LEU A 502 14.12 15.74 8.69
CA LEU A 502 14.45 15.28 7.34
C LEU A 502 15.74 14.45 7.28
N GLY A 503 16.03 13.87 6.13
CA GLY A 503 17.25 13.08 5.89
C GLY A 503 17.26 11.74 6.64
N ALA A 504 18.35 11.44 7.31
CA ALA A 504 18.49 10.29 8.20
C ALA A 504 18.78 10.78 9.63
N PRO A 505 17.76 11.15 10.41
CA PRO A 505 17.95 11.64 11.77
C PRO A 505 18.64 10.60 12.65
N GLU A 506 19.41 11.09 13.62
CA GLU A 506 20.09 10.32 14.65
C GLU A 506 19.65 10.78 16.04
N HIS A 507 19.95 10.00 17.06
CA HIS A 507 19.69 10.35 18.47
C HIS A 507 18.24 10.75 18.74
N PHE A 508 17.30 9.94 18.24
CA PHE A 508 15.88 10.12 18.51
C PHE A 508 15.25 8.86 19.09
N ARG A 509 14.15 9.04 19.78
CA ARG A 509 13.30 7.97 20.28
C ARG A 509 11.91 8.10 19.67
N ILE A 510 11.24 6.99 19.46
CA ILE A 510 9.85 6.97 18.98
C ILE A 510 8.91 6.93 20.18
N THR A 511 7.89 7.79 20.20
CA THR A 511 6.87 7.80 21.25
C THR A 511 5.64 7.02 20.79
N VAL A 512 5.36 5.89 21.44
CA VAL A 512 4.14 5.11 21.21
C VAL A 512 3.02 5.67 22.09
N LYS A 513 1.99 6.23 21.45
CA LYS A 513 0.83 6.84 22.13
C LYS A 513 -0.24 5.81 22.46
N ASN A 514 -0.59 4.96 21.49
CA ASN A 514 -1.62 3.95 21.60
C ASN A 514 -1.24 2.68 20.82
N VAL A 515 -1.82 1.57 21.23
CA VAL A 515 -1.68 0.27 20.56
C VAL A 515 -3.06 -0.37 20.44
N LYS A 516 -3.41 -0.87 19.27
CA LYS A 516 -4.67 -1.60 19.05
C LYS A 516 -4.43 -2.84 18.19
N VAL A 517 -5.29 -3.83 18.30
CA VAL A 517 -5.23 -5.01 17.43
C VAL A 517 -6.20 -4.86 16.26
N SER A 518 -5.74 -5.23 15.06
CA SER A 518 -6.56 -5.57 13.91
C SER A 518 -6.63 -7.10 13.87
N ALA A 519 -7.54 -7.67 14.67
CA ALA A 519 -7.58 -9.11 14.96
C ALA A 519 -7.95 -9.95 13.73
N GLY A 520 -8.81 -9.43 12.88
CA GLY A 520 -9.16 -10.05 11.60
C GLY A 520 -8.00 -10.04 10.61
N ALA A 521 -7.33 -8.90 10.47
CA ALA A 521 -6.14 -8.79 9.62
C ALA A 521 -4.94 -9.56 10.19
N GLY A 522 -4.86 -9.68 11.51
CA GLY A 522 -3.82 -10.46 12.20
C GLY A 522 -2.55 -9.66 12.47
N PHE A 523 -2.64 -8.37 12.79
CA PHE A 523 -1.50 -7.56 13.21
C PHE A 523 -1.88 -6.54 14.29
N ILE A 524 -0.87 -6.04 15.00
CA ILE A 524 -1.00 -5.02 16.02
C ILE A 524 -0.63 -3.66 15.43
N VAL A 525 -1.54 -2.70 15.48
CA VAL A 525 -1.30 -1.32 15.04
C VAL A 525 -0.71 -0.52 16.18
N VAL A 526 0.47 0.07 15.95
CA VAL A 526 1.23 0.86 16.91
C VAL A 526 1.20 2.32 16.49
N LEU A 527 0.49 3.16 17.23
CA LEU A 527 0.26 4.56 16.91
C LEU A 527 1.32 5.46 17.59
N THR A 528 2.18 6.09 16.82
CA THR A 528 3.25 6.96 17.31
C THR A 528 2.85 8.45 17.29
N GLY A 529 1.76 8.81 16.65
CA GLY A 529 1.24 10.15 16.51
C GLY A 529 -0.27 10.17 16.28
N ASP A 530 -0.78 11.33 15.93
CA ASP A 530 -2.18 11.48 15.53
C ASP A 530 -2.32 11.02 14.06
N ILE A 531 -2.49 9.72 13.88
CA ILE A 531 -2.64 9.12 12.56
C ILE A 531 -4.07 9.30 12.08
N MET A 532 -4.19 9.94 10.93
CA MET A 532 -5.47 10.33 10.37
C MET A 532 -6.05 9.19 9.51
N THR A 533 -7.15 8.61 9.97
CA THR A 533 -7.89 7.55 9.26
C THR A 533 -9.02 8.10 8.39
N MET A 534 -9.30 9.40 8.46
CA MET A 534 -10.21 10.14 7.58
C MET A 534 -9.53 11.43 7.12
N PRO A 535 -8.87 11.44 5.94
CA PRO A 535 -8.30 12.66 5.37
C PRO A 535 -9.36 13.71 5.08
N GLY A 536 -8.95 14.96 4.98
CA GLY A 536 -9.82 16.03 4.49
C GLY A 536 -9.43 16.47 3.08
N LEU A 537 -10.38 17.02 2.35
CA LEU A 537 -10.07 17.69 1.10
C LEU A 537 -9.16 18.91 1.34
N PRO A 538 -8.19 19.19 0.42
CA PRO A 538 -7.33 20.37 0.49
C PRO A 538 -8.12 21.65 0.20
N LYS A 539 -7.46 22.80 0.30
CA LYS A 539 -8.07 24.11 -0.01
C LYS A 539 -8.56 24.19 -1.47
N VAL A 540 -7.82 23.58 -2.39
CA VAL A 540 -8.18 23.42 -3.80
C VAL A 540 -8.08 21.93 -4.13
N PRO A 541 -9.19 21.18 -4.09
CA PRO A 541 -9.19 19.76 -4.38
C PRO A 541 -9.05 19.50 -5.89
N ALA A 542 -8.49 18.35 -6.24
CA ALA A 542 -8.41 17.91 -7.64
C ALA A 542 -9.79 17.85 -8.32
N ALA A 543 -10.82 17.57 -7.53
CA ALA A 543 -12.22 17.54 -7.99
C ALA A 543 -12.67 18.81 -8.73
N GLU A 544 -12.08 19.99 -8.45
CA GLU A 544 -12.42 21.24 -9.15
C GLU A 544 -11.97 21.27 -10.62
N LYS A 545 -11.08 20.36 -11.02
CA LYS A 545 -10.51 20.28 -12.37
C LYS A 545 -11.02 19.10 -13.18
N ILE A 546 -11.60 18.11 -12.49
CA ILE A 546 -12.13 16.91 -13.13
C ILE A 546 -13.47 17.24 -13.75
N ASP A 547 -13.62 16.96 -15.05
CA ASP A 547 -14.85 17.23 -15.80
C ASP A 547 -15.10 16.12 -16.83
N VAL A 548 -16.31 16.09 -17.39
CA VAL A 548 -16.72 15.14 -18.42
C VAL A 548 -17.46 15.88 -19.52
N ASP A 549 -17.08 15.65 -20.76
CA ASP A 549 -17.73 16.24 -21.92
C ASP A 549 -19.03 15.49 -22.31
N GLU A 550 -19.75 16.02 -23.30
CA GLU A 550 -21.01 15.47 -23.84
C GLU A 550 -20.86 14.05 -24.42
N ASN A 551 -19.65 13.64 -24.77
CA ASN A 551 -19.32 12.30 -25.28
C ASN A 551 -18.86 11.34 -24.20
N GLY A 552 -18.87 11.77 -22.94
CA GLY A 552 -18.40 10.99 -21.80
C GLY A 552 -16.88 10.96 -21.63
N LYS A 553 -16.13 11.79 -22.35
CA LYS A 553 -14.67 11.88 -22.22
C LYS A 553 -14.30 12.69 -21.00
N ILE A 554 -13.49 12.08 -20.13
CA ILE A 554 -13.04 12.70 -18.88
C ILE A 554 -11.79 13.56 -19.14
N SER A 555 -11.71 14.69 -18.46
CA SER A 555 -10.57 15.61 -18.42
C SER A 555 -10.19 15.93 -16.97
N GLY A 556 -8.97 16.45 -16.77
CA GLY A 556 -8.49 16.88 -15.46
C GLY A 556 -8.20 15.77 -14.45
N LEU A 557 -8.26 14.51 -14.88
CA LEU A 557 -7.89 13.35 -14.09
C LEU A 557 -6.37 13.08 -14.30
N PHE A 558 -5.53 13.99 -13.80
CA PHE A 558 -4.05 14.02 -13.87
C PHE A 558 -3.41 14.18 -15.24
#